data_c9eef35f0a6e3dce2e17eadbc3f01668
#
_entry.id   c9eef35f0a6e3dce2e17eadbc3f01668
#
_cell.length_a   1.000
_cell.length_b   1.000
_cell.length_c   1.000
_cell.angle_alpha   90.00
_cell.angle_beta   90.00
_cell.angle_gamma   90.00
#
_symmetry.space_group_name_H-M   'P 1'
#
loop_
_entity.id
_entity.type
_entity.pdbx_description
1 polymer ?
#
loop_
_entity_poly.entity_id
_entity_poly.type
_entity_poly.pdbx_seq_one_letter_code
_entity_poly.pdbx_strand_id
1 'polypeptide(L)'
;MKKRIPTLLATMIATALYSQQGLAADLASQCMLGIPSYDRPLVQGDTNTLPVTITADNAKGNYPDDALFSGNVDINQGNSRLQADEVQLHQKQPEGAAEPVRTVDALGNVHYDDNQVILKGPKAWSNLNTKDTNVWEGDYQMVGRQGRGKAD
;
A
#
# COMPACT_ATOMS: atom_id res chain seq x y z
N MET A 1 13.34 -76.52 -16.37
CA MET A 1 14.12 -75.23 -16.34
C MET A 1 13.14 -74.07 -16.22
N LYS A 2 12.98 -73.50 -15.03
CA LYS A 2 12.10 -72.29 -14.82
C LYS A 2 12.97 -71.05 -14.89
N LYS A 3 12.78 -70.21 -15.92
CA LYS A 3 13.42 -68.90 -16.04
C LYS A 3 12.81 -67.95 -15.01
N ARG A 4 13.58 -67.48 -14.06
CA ARG A 4 13.24 -66.37 -13.18
C ARG A 4 13.54 -65.07 -13.90
N ILE A 5 12.51 -64.30 -14.24
CA ILE A 5 12.63 -62.95 -14.79
C ILE A 5 12.87 -62.02 -13.59
N PRO A 6 13.80 -61.06 -13.67
CA PRO A 6 14.26 -60.30 -12.51
C PRO A 6 13.26 -59.20 -12.16
N THR A 7 12.84 -59.20 -10.91
CA THR A 7 11.98 -58.21 -10.22
C THR A 7 12.65 -56.83 -10.05
N LEU A 8 13.83 -56.63 -10.67
CA LEU A 8 14.65 -55.42 -10.50
C LEU A 8 14.24 -54.22 -11.37
N LEU A 9 13.35 -54.44 -12.37
CA LEU A 9 12.94 -53.35 -13.26
C LEU A 9 11.73 -52.52 -12.72
N ALA A 10 10.97 -53.12 -11.79
CA ALA A 10 9.77 -52.44 -11.25
C ALA A 10 10.07 -51.43 -10.15
N THR A 11 11.22 -51.52 -9.49
CA THR A 11 11.59 -50.61 -8.39
C THR A 11 12.20 -49.30 -8.84
N MET A 12 12.75 -49.21 -10.06
CA MET A 12 13.34 -47.95 -10.56
C MET A 12 12.32 -46.94 -11.12
N ILE A 13 11.11 -47.39 -11.48
CA ILE A 13 10.09 -46.49 -12.02
C ILE A 13 9.30 -45.77 -10.90
N ALA A 14 9.22 -46.35 -9.71
CA ALA A 14 8.50 -45.76 -8.58
C ALA A 14 9.24 -44.57 -7.93
N THR A 15 10.57 -44.53 -8.03
CA THR A 15 11.36 -43.44 -7.45
C THR A 15 11.42 -42.17 -8.29
N ALA A 16 11.12 -42.25 -9.59
CA ALA A 16 11.11 -41.09 -10.49
C ALA A 16 9.84 -40.21 -10.39
N LEU A 17 8.75 -40.75 -9.82
CA LEU A 17 7.49 -40.03 -9.70
C LEU A 17 7.36 -39.18 -8.41
N TYR A 18 8.22 -39.36 -7.43
CA TYR A 18 8.19 -38.59 -6.17
C TYR A 18 8.96 -37.28 -6.20
N SER A 19 9.74 -37.01 -7.25
CA SER A 19 10.61 -35.81 -7.32
C SER A 19 9.98 -34.60 -8.03
N GLN A 20 8.70 -34.64 -8.45
CA GLN A 20 8.07 -33.51 -9.17
C GLN A 20 7.18 -32.63 -8.31
N GLN A 21 6.98 -32.92 -7.03
CA GLN A 21 6.12 -32.10 -6.18
C GLN A 21 6.82 -30.89 -5.58
N GLY A 22 8.15 -30.80 -5.65
CA GLY A 22 8.90 -29.67 -5.06
C GLY A 22 9.00 -28.42 -5.94
N LEU A 23 8.90 -28.56 -7.27
CA LEU A 23 9.16 -27.44 -8.18
C LEU A 23 7.99 -26.47 -8.37
N ALA A 24 6.76 -26.95 -8.17
CA ALA A 24 5.58 -26.08 -8.36
C ALA A 24 5.38 -25.09 -7.20
N ALA A 25 5.75 -25.47 -5.99
CA ALA A 25 5.67 -24.58 -4.83
C ALA A 25 6.75 -23.47 -4.87
N ASP A 26 7.92 -23.78 -5.41
CA ASP A 26 9.03 -22.83 -5.54
C ASP A 26 8.78 -21.79 -6.65
N LEU A 27 8.17 -22.20 -7.77
CA LEU A 27 7.75 -21.29 -8.84
C LEU A 27 6.63 -20.33 -8.39
N ALA A 28 5.69 -20.78 -7.57
CA ALA A 28 4.63 -19.93 -7.03
C ALA A 28 5.20 -18.88 -6.06
N SER A 29 6.19 -19.25 -5.25
CA SER A 29 6.87 -18.31 -4.36
C SER A 29 7.71 -17.27 -5.11
N GLN A 30 8.35 -17.66 -6.22
CA GLN A 30 9.10 -16.73 -7.07
C GLN A 30 8.22 -15.71 -7.78
N CYS A 31 6.99 -16.05 -8.13
CA CYS A 31 6.03 -15.09 -8.69
C CYS A 31 5.59 -13.99 -7.70
N MET A 32 5.73 -14.23 -6.39
CA MET A 32 5.42 -13.29 -5.33
C MET A 32 6.62 -12.45 -4.88
N LEU A 33 7.83 -12.72 -5.40
CA LEU A 33 9.03 -11.93 -5.10
C LEU A 33 8.85 -10.48 -5.55
N GLY A 34 9.07 -9.55 -4.61
CA GLY A 34 8.94 -8.12 -4.86
C GLY A 34 7.49 -7.58 -4.79
N ILE A 35 6.51 -8.41 -4.40
CA ILE A 35 5.18 -7.93 -4.06
C ILE A 35 5.19 -7.53 -2.57
N PRO A 36 4.91 -6.26 -2.23
CA PRO A 36 4.86 -5.85 -0.85
C PRO A 36 3.67 -6.48 -0.14
N SER A 37 3.87 -6.85 1.12
CA SER A 37 2.81 -7.24 2.03
C SER A 37 2.50 -6.09 2.99
N TYR A 38 1.26 -5.99 3.44
CA TYR A 38 0.91 -5.08 4.51
C TYR A 38 1.42 -5.64 5.84
N ASP A 39 2.26 -4.89 6.53
CA ASP A 39 3.00 -5.33 7.73
C ASP A 39 2.44 -4.76 9.05
N ARG A 40 1.43 -3.88 8.97
CA ARG A 40 0.76 -3.31 10.13
C ARG A 40 -0.49 -4.10 10.52
N PRO A 41 -0.91 -4.09 11.79
CA PRO A 41 -2.18 -4.70 12.21
C PRO A 41 -3.35 -4.08 11.45
N LEU A 42 -4.20 -4.92 10.83
CA LEU A 42 -5.39 -4.45 10.13
C LEU A 42 -6.46 -3.99 11.12
N VAL A 43 -6.85 -2.75 10.99
CA VAL A 43 -8.00 -2.19 11.69
C VAL A 43 -9.27 -2.57 10.92
N GLN A 44 -10.24 -3.17 11.60
CA GLN A 44 -11.52 -3.59 11.04
C GLN A 44 -12.58 -2.49 11.22
N GLY A 45 -13.52 -2.42 10.29
CA GLY A 45 -14.63 -1.45 10.32
C GLY A 45 -14.35 -0.20 9.51
N ASP A 46 -15.15 0.86 9.76
CA ASP A 46 -15.01 2.14 9.06
C ASP A 46 -13.83 2.94 9.63
N THR A 47 -12.71 2.87 8.93
CA THR A 47 -11.47 3.57 9.31
C THR A 47 -11.56 5.09 9.20
N ASN A 48 -12.57 5.65 8.49
CA ASN A 48 -12.75 7.10 8.35
C ASN A 48 -13.27 7.75 9.65
N THR A 49 -13.85 6.96 10.54
CA THR A 49 -14.30 7.43 11.86
C THR A 49 -13.22 7.45 12.94
N LEU A 50 -12.06 6.88 12.62
CA LEU A 50 -10.93 6.83 13.53
C LEU A 50 -10.22 8.17 13.63
N PRO A 51 -9.61 8.48 14.78
CA PRO A 51 -8.85 9.71 14.94
C PRO A 51 -7.65 9.73 13.98
N VAL A 52 -7.39 10.92 13.43
CA VAL A 52 -6.18 11.20 12.66
C VAL A 52 -5.07 11.57 13.64
N THR A 53 -3.93 10.91 13.54
CA THR A 53 -2.71 11.25 14.28
C THR A 53 -1.73 11.92 13.33
N ILE A 54 -1.24 13.11 13.69
CA ILE A 54 -0.28 13.87 12.90
C ILE A 54 0.97 14.09 13.74
N THR A 55 2.13 13.77 13.20
CA THR A 55 3.46 14.07 13.74
C THR A 55 4.21 14.90 12.72
N ALA A 56 4.85 15.98 13.14
CA ALA A 56 5.68 16.84 12.31
C ALA A 56 6.66 17.63 13.19
N ASP A 57 7.75 18.11 12.60
CA ASP A 57 8.71 18.96 13.34
C ASP A 57 8.12 20.34 13.64
N ASN A 58 7.29 20.86 12.72
CA ASN A 58 6.65 22.16 12.85
C ASN A 58 5.19 22.09 12.42
N ALA A 59 4.34 22.85 13.09
CA ALA A 59 2.95 23.08 12.72
C ALA A 59 2.63 24.57 12.82
N LYS A 60 1.94 25.11 11.78
CA LYS A 60 1.47 26.50 11.71
C LYS A 60 0.08 26.52 11.08
N GLY A 61 -0.75 27.46 11.48
CA GLY A 61 -2.03 27.68 10.82
C GLY A 61 -3.10 28.27 11.72
N ASN A 62 -4.22 28.59 11.10
CA ASN A 62 -5.46 29.00 11.77
C ASN A 62 -6.46 27.84 11.67
N TYR A 63 -6.35 26.89 12.61
CA TYR A 63 -7.34 25.85 12.69
C TYR A 63 -8.74 26.44 12.96
N PRO A 64 -9.82 26.03 12.29
CA PRO A 64 -9.88 24.87 11.41
C PRO A 64 -9.59 25.12 9.90
N ASP A 65 -9.37 26.37 9.48
CA ASP A 65 -9.40 26.77 8.07
C ASP A 65 -8.17 26.27 7.30
N ASP A 66 -6.98 26.54 7.82
CA ASP A 66 -5.72 26.15 7.19
C ASP A 66 -4.73 25.66 8.26
N ALA A 67 -4.03 24.57 7.95
CA ALA A 67 -2.92 24.09 8.76
C ALA A 67 -1.76 23.62 7.87
N LEU A 68 -0.57 24.08 8.19
CA LEU A 68 0.67 23.69 7.53
C LEU A 68 1.53 22.89 8.51
N PHE A 69 1.87 21.66 8.12
CA PHE A 69 2.79 20.80 8.82
C PHE A 69 4.06 20.67 7.98
N SER A 70 5.22 20.77 8.60
CA SER A 70 6.50 20.68 7.88
C SER A 70 7.58 20.01 8.70
N GLY A 71 8.47 19.30 8.00
CA GLY A 71 9.55 18.48 8.53
C GLY A 71 9.06 17.15 9.04
N ASN A 72 9.48 16.07 8.39
CA ASN A 72 9.18 14.68 8.76
C ASN A 72 7.68 14.45 9.07
N VAL A 73 6.80 14.96 8.21
CA VAL A 73 5.36 14.84 8.42
C VAL A 73 4.94 13.38 8.28
N ASP A 74 4.21 12.88 9.27
CA ASP A 74 3.67 11.53 9.32
C ASP A 74 2.21 11.59 9.81
N ILE A 75 1.28 11.25 8.93
CA ILE A 75 -0.16 11.28 9.18
C ILE A 75 -0.70 9.86 9.12
N ASN A 76 -1.36 9.42 10.18
CA ASN A 76 -1.91 8.09 10.29
C ASN A 76 -3.41 8.14 10.59
N GLN A 77 -4.21 7.35 9.84
CA GLN A 77 -5.61 7.11 10.10
C GLN A 77 -5.99 5.68 9.74
N GLY A 78 -6.32 4.88 10.74
CA GLY A 78 -6.68 3.48 10.53
C GLY A 78 -5.58 2.69 9.81
N ASN A 79 -5.88 2.22 8.61
CA ASN A 79 -4.93 1.45 7.80
C ASN A 79 -4.06 2.33 6.87
N SER A 80 -4.33 3.64 6.82
CA SER A 80 -3.67 4.57 5.90
C SER A 80 -2.57 5.36 6.61
N ARG A 81 -1.46 5.58 5.93
CA ARG A 81 -0.35 6.42 6.36
C ARG A 81 0.11 7.31 5.22
N LEU A 82 0.30 8.58 5.50
CA LEU A 82 0.89 9.55 4.59
C LEU A 82 2.14 10.15 5.22
N GLN A 83 3.25 10.11 4.51
CA GLN A 83 4.50 10.77 4.87
C GLN A 83 4.89 11.76 3.78
N ALA A 84 5.41 12.93 4.17
CA ALA A 84 5.90 13.95 3.25
C ALA A 84 6.84 14.92 3.98
N ASP A 85 7.54 15.77 3.23
CA ASP A 85 8.32 16.85 3.82
C ASP A 85 7.42 17.99 4.32
N GLU A 86 6.33 18.24 3.60
CA GLU A 86 5.34 19.27 3.93
C GLU A 86 3.93 18.78 3.59
N VAL A 87 2.97 19.08 4.47
CA VAL A 87 1.54 18.82 4.24
C VAL A 87 0.75 20.06 4.60
N GLN A 88 -0.05 20.54 3.67
CA GLN A 88 -0.97 21.64 3.84
C GLN A 88 -2.41 21.13 3.83
N LEU A 89 -3.12 21.37 4.92
CA LEU A 89 -4.54 21.08 5.07
C LEU A 89 -5.33 22.36 4.83
N HIS A 90 -6.32 22.31 3.94
CA HIS A 90 -7.27 23.38 3.68
C HIS A 90 -8.67 22.92 4.05
N GLN A 91 -9.40 23.75 4.79
CA GLN A 91 -10.80 23.55 5.06
C GLN A 91 -11.55 24.83 4.69
N LYS A 92 -12.49 24.73 3.76
CA LYS A 92 -13.32 25.85 3.34
C LYS A 92 -14.78 25.46 3.43
N GLN A 93 -15.61 26.35 4.00
CA GLN A 93 -17.06 26.22 4.01
C GLN A 93 -17.63 27.01 2.84
N PRO A 94 -17.99 26.35 1.71
CA PRO A 94 -18.68 27.05 0.62
C PRO A 94 -20.03 27.59 1.10
N GLU A 95 -20.44 28.75 0.57
CA GLU A 95 -21.73 29.34 0.90
C GLU A 95 -22.87 28.36 0.50
N GLY A 96 -23.74 28.05 1.46
CA GLY A 96 -24.86 27.11 1.26
C GLY A 96 -24.50 25.63 1.35
N ALA A 97 -23.25 25.26 1.54
CA ALA A 97 -22.85 23.86 1.74
C ALA A 97 -23.09 23.40 3.18
N ALA A 98 -23.63 22.19 3.36
CA ALA A 98 -23.88 21.60 4.68
C ALA A 98 -22.58 21.24 5.42
N GLU A 99 -21.52 20.88 4.68
CA GLU A 99 -20.25 20.44 5.24
C GLU A 99 -19.08 21.20 4.59
N PRO A 100 -17.98 21.44 5.34
CA PRO A 100 -16.78 22.03 4.78
C PRO A 100 -16.10 21.09 3.78
N VAL A 101 -15.54 21.66 2.73
CA VAL A 101 -14.64 20.95 1.81
C VAL A 101 -13.24 20.94 2.42
N ARG A 102 -12.66 19.76 2.53
CA ARG A 102 -11.33 19.53 3.08
C ARG A 102 -10.42 18.98 2.01
N THR A 103 -9.30 19.65 1.78
CA THR A 103 -8.27 19.20 0.84
C THR A 103 -6.92 19.16 1.52
N VAL A 104 -6.08 18.26 1.01
CA VAL A 104 -4.69 18.08 1.48
C VAL A 104 -3.76 18.21 0.29
N ASP A 105 -2.76 19.06 0.40
CA ASP A 105 -1.60 19.12 -0.47
C ASP A 105 -0.40 18.54 0.26
N ALA A 106 0.24 17.53 -0.31
CA ALA A 106 1.48 16.93 0.21
C ALA A 106 2.61 17.18 -0.76
N LEU A 107 3.75 17.66 -0.27
CA LEU A 107 4.90 18.10 -1.04
C LEU A 107 6.18 17.48 -0.50
N GLY A 108 7.05 17.06 -1.41
CA GLY A 108 8.37 16.50 -1.12
C GLY A 108 8.31 15.10 -0.53
N ASN A 109 8.99 14.15 -1.15
CA ASN A 109 9.12 12.77 -0.68
C ASN A 109 7.80 12.12 -0.24
N VAL A 110 6.73 12.40 -0.99
CA VAL A 110 5.40 11.88 -0.66
C VAL A 110 5.40 10.35 -0.72
N HIS A 111 4.99 9.72 0.37
CA HIS A 111 4.78 8.29 0.49
C HIS A 111 3.44 8.04 1.17
N TYR A 112 2.50 7.49 0.42
CA TYR A 112 1.23 7.02 0.95
C TYR A 112 1.21 5.49 0.90
N ASP A 113 0.76 4.87 1.95
CA ASP A 113 0.54 3.44 1.99
C ASP A 113 -0.72 3.08 2.79
N ASP A 114 -1.43 2.10 2.29
CA ASP A 114 -2.51 1.42 2.98
C ASP A 114 -2.46 -0.10 2.73
N ASN A 115 -3.49 -0.82 3.14
CA ASN A 115 -3.56 -2.27 2.94
C ASN A 115 -3.84 -2.71 1.49
N GLN A 116 -3.92 -1.79 0.54
CA GLN A 116 -4.22 -2.05 -0.88
C GLN A 116 -3.17 -1.51 -1.84
N VAL A 117 -2.58 -0.34 -1.53
CA VAL A 117 -1.69 0.36 -2.45
C VAL A 117 -0.59 1.12 -1.71
N ILE A 118 0.56 1.21 -2.34
CA ILE A 118 1.65 2.12 -1.99
C ILE A 118 1.78 3.12 -3.13
N LEU A 119 1.82 4.41 -2.80
CA LEU A 119 2.03 5.51 -3.74
C LEU A 119 3.26 6.30 -3.32
N LYS A 120 4.10 6.69 -4.28
CA LYS A 120 5.27 7.54 -4.05
C LYS A 120 5.36 8.59 -5.14
N GLY A 121 5.71 9.80 -4.78
CA GLY A 121 5.89 10.89 -5.75
C GLY A 121 6.40 12.17 -5.09
N PRO A 122 6.71 13.19 -5.87
CA PRO A 122 7.13 14.48 -5.35
C PRO A 122 5.97 15.33 -4.82
N LYS A 123 4.75 15.06 -5.30
CA LYS A 123 3.56 15.81 -4.94
C LYS A 123 2.31 14.95 -4.99
N ALA A 124 1.41 15.16 -4.02
CA ALA A 124 0.05 14.62 -4.04
C ALA A 124 -0.97 15.68 -3.58
N TRP A 125 -2.18 15.57 -4.08
CA TRP A 125 -3.35 16.32 -3.63
C TRP A 125 -4.50 15.35 -3.38
N SER A 126 -5.26 15.58 -2.34
CA SER A 126 -6.44 14.78 -2.05
C SER A 126 -7.60 15.63 -1.54
N ASN A 127 -8.80 15.30 -2.01
CA ASN A 127 -10.06 15.81 -1.46
C ASN A 127 -10.60 14.77 -0.46
N LEU A 128 -10.60 15.11 0.81
CA LEU A 128 -11.00 14.19 1.88
C LEU A 128 -12.51 13.89 1.90
N ASN A 129 -13.35 14.73 1.28
CA ASN A 129 -14.78 14.52 1.20
C ASN A 129 -15.14 13.52 0.08
N THR A 130 -14.58 13.72 -1.12
CA THR A 130 -14.86 12.89 -2.31
C THR A 130 -13.95 11.67 -2.43
N LYS A 131 -12.82 11.66 -1.69
CA LYS A 131 -11.74 10.66 -1.77
C LYS A 131 -10.96 10.68 -3.09
N ASP A 132 -11.14 11.74 -3.88
CA ASP A 132 -10.31 11.94 -5.08
C ASP A 132 -8.86 12.23 -4.68
N THR A 133 -7.93 11.59 -5.36
CA THR A 133 -6.51 11.77 -5.11
C THR A 133 -5.76 11.86 -6.43
N ASN A 134 -4.90 12.86 -6.55
CA ASN A 134 -3.97 13.04 -7.66
C ASN A 134 -2.54 12.93 -7.14
N VAL A 135 -1.70 12.18 -7.84
CA VAL A 135 -0.26 12.07 -7.57
C VAL A 135 0.47 12.40 -8.86
N TRP A 136 1.41 13.35 -8.80
CA TRP A 136 2.22 13.76 -9.95
C TRP A 136 3.55 13.02 -9.97
N GLU A 137 3.98 12.62 -11.16
CA GLU A 137 5.24 11.89 -11.37
C GLU A 137 5.39 10.71 -10.41
N GLY A 138 4.27 10.02 -10.15
CA GLY A 138 4.16 9.04 -9.08
C GLY A 138 4.42 7.61 -9.53
N ASP A 139 5.00 6.84 -8.65
CA ASP A 139 5.04 5.38 -8.72
C ASP A 139 3.94 4.80 -7.85
N TYR A 140 3.24 3.77 -8.34
CA TYR A 140 2.32 3.01 -7.52
C TYR A 140 2.64 1.52 -7.53
N GLN A 141 2.34 0.86 -6.44
CA GLN A 141 2.45 -0.58 -6.30
C GLN A 141 1.29 -1.13 -5.46
N MET A 142 0.66 -2.18 -5.96
CA MET A 142 -0.41 -2.86 -5.23
C MET A 142 0.17 -3.73 -4.12
N VAL A 143 -0.52 -3.79 -2.98
CA VAL A 143 -0.16 -4.64 -1.85
C VAL A 143 -0.80 -6.02 -2.01
N GLY A 144 -0.04 -7.08 -1.75
CA GLY A 144 -0.51 -8.47 -1.77
C GLY A 144 -0.88 -9.01 -3.14
N ARG A 145 -0.70 -8.25 -4.22
CA ARG A 145 -0.97 -8.67 -5.60
C ARG A 145 -0.05 -8.00 -6.59
N GLN A 146 0.06 -8.58 -7.77
CA GLN A 146 0.79 -7.96 -8.88
C GLN A 146 0.06 -6.71 -9.36
N GLY A 147 0.78 -5.64 -9.54
CA GLY A 147 0.29 -4.38 -10.07
C GLY A 147 1.22 -3.25 -9.64
N ARG A 148 1.85 -2.63 -10.62
CA ARG A 148 2.72 -1.47 -10.43
C ARG A 148 2.73 -0.63 -11.68
N GLY A 149 2.97 0.65 -11.55
CA GLY A 149 3.06 1.56 -12.68
C GLY A 149 3.60 2.92 -12.25
N LYS A 150 3.70 3.78 -13.25
CA LYS A 150 4.06 5.19 -13.10
C LYS A 150 2.95 6.04 -13.68
N ALA A 151 2.72 7.18 -13.07
CA ALA A 151 1.88 8.25 -13.57
C ALA A 151 2.75 9.49 -13.80
N ASP A 152 2.48 10.19 -14.89
CA ASP A 152 3.13 11.48 -15.25
C ASP A 152 2.31 12.65 -14.70
#